data_2a2fbdf0c0776705de5b4f053b2f65f2
#
_entry.id   2a2fbdf0c0776705de5b4f053b2f65f2
#
_cell.length_a   1.000
_cell.length_b   1.000
_cell.length_c   1.000
_cell.angle_alpha   90.00
_cell.angle_beta   90.00
_cell.angle_gamma   90.00
#
_symmetry.space_group_name_H-M   'P 1'
#
loop_
_entity.id
_entity.type
_entity.pdbx_description
1 polymer ?
#
loop_
_entity_poly.entity_id
_entity_poly.type
_entity_poly.pdbx_seq_one_letter_code
_entity_poly.pdbx_strand_id
1 'polypeptide(L)'
;MPANFVTRFASLLLCLLGTTVLAQNPASAQGLSSDVPTIVINRSTAVALPITVVPFAFEAAGAPSETDVSDVVRMDLARSGKFTALDKKDVVEFPSRGSDIKFPTWNLLKQMYIVVGRMTDADAGAMRVEFELYDVAKQERLLGLAITGQRSDLRGVGHQIADLIYEKITGVRGAFWTRIAYVTAAGVSPNINYALMVADSDGYNPQVLVRSREPLLSPSWSPDGKKLAYVSFERGDSAIYIQEIATGSRQVVSNRKGINGAPSFSPDGTRLALTLSYLGNPDIFIMDLASRETRRITNHFSIDTEAQWMPDGQTLVFTSDRSGKPQLYQVSVNGGDATRLTFQGEYNAKPSISYDGKQFAMAQGTGNVYRIAVLDRSKGSGTMSVISPGSVDESPSFAPNGSMLLYAATDGPRGVLYAVSADGRVRQRLVLADGDVREPSWGPFRQR
;
A
#
# COMPACT_ATOMS: atom_id res chain seq x y z
N MET A 1 -11.36 13.92 38.34
CA MET A 1 -12.05 13.17 37.30
C MET A 1 -11.17 13.10 36.02
N PRO A 2 -10.21 12.18 35.92
CA PRO A 2 -9.51 11.96 34.64
C PRO A 2 -9.51 10.50 34.15
N ALA A 3 -10.21 9.57 34.79
CA ALA A 3 -10.14 8.15 34.43
C ALA A 3 -10.92 7.76 33.17
N ASN A 4 -11.87 8.57 32.69
CA ASN A 4 -12.72 8.22 31.54
C ASN A 4 -12.16 8.61 30.17
N PHE A 5 -11.07 9.36 30.12
CA PHE A 5 -10.53 9.90 28.86
C PHE A 5 -9.57 8.91 28.19
N VAL A 6 -8.74 8.27 29.00
CA VAL A 6 -7.81 7.21 28.53
C VAL A 6 -8.59 5.99 28.03
N THR A 7 -9.74 5.69 28.67
CA THR A 7 -10.60 4.55 28.30
C THR A 7 -11.31 4.73 26.96
N ARG A 8 -11.65 5.96 26.55
CA ARG A 8 -12.31 6.22 25.24
C ARG A 8 -11.34 6.13 24.07
N PHE A 9 -10.11 6.57 24.25
CA PHE A 9 -9.08 6.44 23.21
C PHE A 9 -8.53 5.02 23.16
N ALA A 10 -8.39 4.37 24.31
CA ALA A 10 -8.12 2.94 24.39
C ALA A 10 -9.24 2.12 23.74
N SER A 11 -10.51 2.56 23.79
CA SER A 11 -11.61 1.87 23.08
C SER A 11 -11.57 2.05 21.57
N LEU A 12 -11.12 3.18 21.02
CA LEU A 12 -10.87 3.33 19.60
C LEU A 12 -9.60 2.54 19.14
N LEU A 13 -8.60 2.43 20.02
CA LEU A 13 -7.41 1.58 19.82
C LEU A 13 -7.66 0.13 20.26
N LEU A 14 -8.52 -0.12 21.30
CA LEU A 14 -8.80 -1.43 21.90
C LEU A 14 -9.89 -2.24 21.17
N CYS A 15 -10.69 -1.66 20.29
CA CYS A 15 -11.46 -2.47 19.34
C CYS A 15 -10.56 -3.35 18.45
N LEU A 16 -9.24 -3.11 18.49
CA LEU A 16 -8.21 -3.91 17.81
C LEU A 16 -7.57 -4.99 18.69
N LEU A 17 -7.85 -5.07 20.00
CA LEU A 17 -7.11 -5.94 20.94
C LEU A 17 -7.95 -6.93 21.76
N GLY A 18 -9.26 -7.03 21.59
CA GLY A 18 -10.04 -7.83 22.52
C GLY A 18 -11.31 -8.48 22.01
N THR A 19 -11.22 -9.62 21.38
CA THR A 19 -12.21 -10.70 21.52
C THR A 19 -11.49 -11.97 21.91
N THR A 20 -11.42 -12.22 23.22
CA THR A 20 -11.18 -13.58 23.74
C THR A 20 -12.40 -14.43 23.44
N VAL A 21 -12.35 -15.17 22.34
CA VAL A 21 -13.26 -16.29 22.10
C VAL A 21 -12.67 -17.51 22.79
N LEU A 22 -13.42 -18.06 23.72
CA LEU A 22 -13.14 -19.36 24.36
C LEU A 22 -13.03 -20.43 23.26
N ALA A 23 -11.85 -21.01 23.15
CA ALA A 23 -11.54 -22.07 22.23
C ALA A 23 -12.29 -23.34 22.64
N GLN A 24 -13.22 -23.81 21.81
CA GLN A 24 -13.57 -25.22 21.71
C GLN A 24 -12.72 -25.84 20.59
N ASN A 25 -11.91 -26.82 20.95
CA ASN A 25 -11.14 -27.62 20.02
C ASN A 25 -12.06 -28.40 19.07
N PRO A 26 -11.82 -28.37 17.79
CA PRO A 26 -12.02 -29.54 16.96
C PRO A 26 -10.70 -30.03 16.32
N ALA A 27 -10.64 -31.32 16.20
CA ALA A 27 -9.53 -32.13 15.74
C ALA A 27 -8.89 -31.69 14.42
N SER A 28 -7.58 -31.91 14.40
CA SER A 28 -6.67 -31.95 13.26
C SER A 28 -7.28 -32.24 11.88
N ALA A 29 -7.23 -31.24 11.00
CA ALA A 29 -7.11 -31.44 9.58
C ALA A 29 -5.81 -30.75 9.13
N GLN A 30 -4.80 -31.55 8.81
CA GLN A 30 -3.61 -31.10 8.10
C GLN A 30 -4.04 -30.70 6.68
N GLY A 31 -4.28 -29.40 6.47
CA GLY A 31 -4.46 -28.79 5.17
C GLY A 31 -3.17 -28.10 4.78
N LEU A 32 -2.58 -28.55 3.67
CA LEU A 32 -1.46 -27.93 3.00
C LEU A 32 -1.73 -26.42 2.81
N SER A 33 -0.93 -25.60 3.46
CA SER A 33 -0.87 -24.17 3.22
C SER A 33 -0.34 -23.95 1.79
N SER A 34 -1.22 -23.67 0.85
CA SER A 34 -0.81 -23.22 -0.47
C SER A 34 -0.51 -21.73 -0.39
N ASP A 35 0.77 -21.37 -0.24
CA ASP A 35 1.29 -19.99 -0.31
C ASP A 35 1.27 -19.43 -1.75
N VAL A 36 0.25 -19.75 -2.52
CA VAL A 36 0.08 -19.21 -3.87
C VAL A 36 -0.71 -17.91 -3.79
N PRO A 37 -0.18 -16.78 -4.32
CA PRO A 37 -0.91 -15.53 -4.38
C PRO A 37 -2.21 -15.72 -5.17
N THR A 38 -3.35 -15.56 -4.50
CA THR A 38 -4.66 -15.71 -5.14
C THR A 38 -5.14 -14.34 -5.63
N ILE A 39 -5.29 -14.17 -6.95
CA ILE A 39 -5.90 -12.98 -7.55
C ILE A 39 -7.39 -13.27 -7.74
N VAL A 40 -8.23 -12.46 -7.10
CA VAL A 40 -9.69 -12.53 -7.26
C VAL A 40 -10.13 -11.42 -8.19
N ILE A 41 -10.81 -11.77 -9.29
CA ILE A 41 -11.33 -10.82 -10.28
C ILE A 41 -12.86 -10.75 -10.11
N ASN A 42 -13.39 -9.59 -9.73
CA ASN A 42 -14.81 -9.30 -9.72
C ASN A 42 -15.27 -8.81 -11.10
N ARG A 43 -16.30 -9.40 -11.67
CA ARG A 43 -16.82 -9.01 -13.00
C ARG A 43 -17.43 -7.61 -12.94
N SER A 44 -16.83 -6.66 -13.63
CA SER A 44 -17.36 -5.33 -13.92
C SER A 44 -17.24 -5.03 -15.42
N THR A 45 -18.03 -4.10 -15.92
CA THR A 45 -18.23 -3.81 -17.35
C THR A 45 -17.05 -3.16 -18.09
N ALA A 46 -15.98 -2.75 -17.41
CA ALA A 46 -14.78 -2.28 -18.09
C ALA A 46 -13.90 -3.46 -18.47
N VAL A 47 -13.66 -3.63 -19.74
CA VAL A 47 -12.85 -4.74 -20.30
C VAL A 47 -11.39 -4.49 -19.98
N ALA A 48 -10.76 -5.39 -19.23
CA ALA A 48 -9.32 -5.38 -19.05
C ALA A 48 -8.62 -5.72 -20.37
N LEU A 49 -7.47 -5.11 -20.62
CA LEU A 49 -6.72 -5.26 -21.89
C LEU A 49 -5.99 -6.61 -21.91
N PRO A 50 -6.28 -7.51 -22.87
CA PRO A 50 -5.57 -8.78 -22.97
C PRO A 50 -4.10 -8.56 -23.33
N ILE A 51 -3.19 -9.13 -22.54
CA ILE A 51 -1.75 -9.04 -22.74
C ILE A 51 -1.09 -10.39 -22.51
N THR A 52 -0.14 -10.73 -23.36
CA THR A 52 0.75 -11.89 -23.14
C THR A 52 2.14 -11.40 -22.78
N VAL A 53 2.69 -11.90 -21.69
CA VAL A 53 4.11 -11.80 -21.36
C VAL A 53 4.73 -13.16 -21.62
N VAL A 54 5.48 -13.27 -22.70
CA VAL A 54 6.18 -14.51 -23.09
C VAL A 54 7.32 -14.74 -22.11
N PRO A 55 7.59 -15.99 -21.64
CA PRO A 55 8.78 -16.30 -20.87
C PRO A 55 10.05 -15.77 -21.55
N PHE A 56 10.84 -14.97 -20.83
CA PHE A 56 12.04 -14.36 -21.40
C PHE A 56 13.12 -15.41 -21.63
N ALA A 57 13.75 -15.40 -22.80
CA ALA A 57 14.84 -16.31 -23.13
C ALA A 57 16.05 -16.02 -22.24
N PHE A 58 16.65 -17.06 -21.66
CA PHE A 58 17.88 -16.96 -20.90
C PHE A 58 19.07 -17.27 -21.84
N GLU A 59 19.79 -16.23 -22.25
CA GLU A 59 20.94 -16.30 -23.16
C GLU A 59 22.27 -15.99 -22.42
N ALA A 60 22.27 -15.99 -21.07
CA ALA A 60 23.44 -15.71 -20.25
C ALA A 60 24.19 -16.99 -19.84
N ALA A 61 25.43 -16.84 -19.40
CA ALA A 61 26.23 -17.95 -18.87
C ALA A 61 25.72 -18.42 -17.51
N GLY A 62 25.86 -19.72 -17.23
CA GLY A 62 25.48 -20.34 -15.97
C GLY A 62 24.01 -20.73 -15.88
N ALA A 63 23.55 -21.02 -14.66
CA ALA A 63 22.16 -21.42 -14.41
C ALA A 63 21.23 -20.20 -14.43
N PRO A 64 19.98 -20.37 -14.91
CA PRO A 64 18.95 -19.35 -14.75
C PRO A 64 18.76 -18.96 -13.28
N SER A 65 18.37 -17.70 -13.05
CA SER A 65 17.97 -17.24 -11.72
C SER A 65 16.68 -17.95 -11.28
N GLU A 66 16.51 -18.13 -9.97
CA GLU A 66 15.23 -18.58 -9.40
C GLU A 66 14.07 -17.58 -9.70
N THR A 67 14.42 -16.31 -9.89
CA THR A 67 13.44 -15.28 -10.27
C THR A 67 13.17 -15.32 -11.77
N ASP A 68 11.95 -15.66 -12.15
CA ASP A 68 11.46 -15.48 -13.52
C ASP A 68 10.97 -14.04 -13.68
N VAL A 69 11.76 -13.21 -14.38
CA VAL A 69 11.46 -11.80 -14.64
C VAL A 69 10.14 -11.63 -15.39
N SER A 70 9.85 -12.49 -16.36
CA SER A 70 8.61 -12.45 -17.13
C SER A 70 7.37 -12.73 -16.27
N ASP A 71 7.49 -13.62 -15.28
CA ASP A 71 6.41 -13.89 -14.32
C ASP A 71 6.15 -12.69 -13.41
N VAL A 72 7.20 -12.01 -12.94
CA VAL A 72 7.04 -10.76 -12.17
C VAL A 72 6.28 -9.72 -13.00
N VAL A 73 6.67 -9.50 -14.25
CA VAL A 73 5.98 -8.56 -15.16
C VAL A 73 4.52 -8.96 -15.35
N ARG A 74 4.25 -10.24 -15.63
CA ARG A 74 2.91 -10.79 -15.85
C ARG A 74 2.00 -10.57 -14.63
N MET A 75 2.50 -10.89 -13.44
CA MET A 75 1.77 -10.76 -12.18
C MET A 75 1.47 -9.30 -11.84
N ASP A 76 2.44 -8.40 -12.03
CA ASP A 76 2.27 -6.96 -11.82
C ASP A 76 1.18 -6.37 -12.70
N LEU A 77 1.24 -6.65 -14.01
CA LEU A 77 0.24 -6.17 -14.95
C LEU A 77 -1.17 -6.71 -14.60
N ALA A 78 -1.27 -7.99 -14.25
CA ALA A 78 -2.54 -8.62 -13.88
C ALA A 78 -3.14 -7.99 -12.61
N ARG A 79 -2.34 -7.80 -11.54
CA ARG A 79 -2.83 -7.24 -10.27
C ARG A 79 -3.30 -5.80 -10.37
N SER A 80 -2.86 -5.05 -11.38
CA SER A 80 -3.30 -3.68 -11.61
C SER A 80 -4.79 -3.56 -11.95
N GLY A 81 -5.42 -4.64 -12.40
CA GLY A 81 -6.81 -4.66 -12.88
C GLY A 81 -7.01 -4.02 -14.26
N LYS A 82 -5.95 -3.48 -14.86
CA LYS A 82 -5.99 -2.90 -16.22
C LYS A 82 -5.75 -3.93 -17.31
N PHE A 83 -5.10 -5.04 -16.96
CA PHE A 83 -4.75 -6.10 -17.90
C PHE A 83 -5.32 -7.45 -17.49
N THR A 84 -5.68 -8.25 -18.50
CA THR A 84 -5.88 -9.69 -18.37
C THR A 84 -4.66 -10.36 -18.97
N ALA A 85 -3.72 -10.77 -18.11
CA ALA A 85 -2.52 -11.46 -18.56
C ALA A 85 -2.83 -12.91 -18.90
N LEU A 86 -2.34 -13.38 -20.06
CA LEU A 86 -2.44 -14.79 -20.44
C LEU A 86 -1.65 -15.64 -19.42
N ASP A 87 -2.25 -16.77 -19.00
CA ASP A 87 -1.57 -17.70 -18.10
C ASP A 87 -0.33 -18.30 -18.82
N LYS A 88 0.78 -18.46 -18.10
CA LYS A 88 2.03 -19.00 -18.64
C LYS A 88 1.86 -20.36 -19.31
N LYS A 89 0.98 -21.22 -18.78
CA LYS A 89 0.67 -22.54 -19.35
C LYS A 89 -0.04 -22.49 -20.70
N ASP A 90 -0.70 -21.37 -21.01
CA ASP A 90 -1.49 -21.17 -22.24
C ASP A 90 -0.67 -20.43 -23.32
N VAL A 91 0.59 -20.10 -23.04
CA VAL A 91 1.54 -19.54 -24.01
C VAL A 91 1.97 -20.63 -24.98
N VAL A 92 1.65 -20.46 -26.27
CA VAL A 92 1.83 -21.50 -27.30
C VAL A 92 3.12 -21.36 -28.12
N GLU A 93 3.74 -20.17 -28.10
CA GLU A 93 5.00 -19.87 -28.78
C GLU A 93 5.89 -19.02 -27.89
N PHE A 94 7.20 -19.13 -28.03
CA PHE A 94 8.21 -18.50 -27.17
C PHE A 94 9.16 -17.60 -27.94
N PRO A 95 8.67 -16.58 -28.70
CA PRO A 95 9.54 -15.62 -29.36
C PRO A 95 10.33 -14.80 -28.33
N SER A 96 11.63 -14.62 -28.57
CA SER A 96 12.48 -13.79 -27.70
C SER A 96 12.77 -12.41 -28.27
N ARG A 97 12.47 -12.21 -29.55
CA ARG A 97 12.64 -10.95 -30.32
C ARG A 97 11.41 -10.67 -31.13
N GLY A 98 11.20 -9.38 -31.47
CA GLY A 98 10.08 -8.98 -32.31
C GLY A 98 10.05 -9.64 -33.69
N SER A 99 11.22 -9.93 -34.29
CA SER A 99 11.34 -10.67 -35.56
C SER A 99 10.75 -12.08 -35.52
N ASP A 100 10.65 -12.67 -34.33
CA ASP A 100 10.24 -14.06 -34.17
C ASP A 100 8.72 -14.19 -33.90
N ILE A 101 8.02 -13.05 -33.74
CA ILE A 101 6.59 -13.02 -33.40
C ILE A 101 5.75 -13.40 -34.60
N LYS A 102 4.94 -14.47 -34.47
CA LYS A 102 3.90 -14.82 -35.44
C LYS A 102 2.59 -14.17 -35.03
N PHE A 103 2.39 -12.90 -35.43
CA PHE A 103 1.21 -12.12 -35.05
C PHE A 103 -0.15 -12.80 -35.28
N PRO A 104 -0.37 -13.59 -36.37
CA PRO A 104 -1.61 -14.31 -36.56
C PRO A 104 -1.99 -15.27 -35.41
N THR A 105 -1.00 -15.94 -34.79
CA THR A 105 -1.22 -16.80 -33.63
C THR A 105 -1.82 -16.02 -32.46
N TRP A 106 -1.24 -14.87 -32.14
CA TRP A 106 -1.67 -14.03 -31.01
C TRP A 106 -3.00 -13.32 -31.27
N ASN A 107 -3.31 -13.00 -32.51
CA ASN A 107 -4.64 -12.53 -32.94
C ASN A 107 -5.71 -13.60 -32.72
N LEU A 108 -5.45 -14.88 -33.04
CA LEU A 108 -6.37 -16.00 -32.79
C LEU A 108 -6.64 -16.17 -31.30
N LEU A 109 -5.61 -15.96 -30.44
CA LEU A 109 -5.73 -15.98 -28.98
C LEU A 109 -6.35 -14.70 -28.43
N LYS A 110 -6.78 -13.75 -29.28
CA LYS A 110 -7.40 -12.47 -28.90
C LYS A 110 -6.53 -11.62 -27.96
N GLN A 111 -5.20 -11.70 -28.12
CA GLN A 111 -4.30 -10.85 -27.37
C GLN A 111 -4.19 -9.49 -28.07
N MET A 112 -4.28 -8.40 -27.29
CA MET A 112 -4.08 -7.04 -27.81
C MET A 112 -2.60 -6.66 -27.81
N TYR A 113 -1.88 -7.13 -26.80
CA TYR A 113 -0.46 -6.81 -26.61
C TYR A 113 0.35 -8.09 -26.39
N ILE A 114 1.60 -8.07 -26.84
CA ILE A 114 2.57 -9.10 -26.54
C ILE A 114 3.90 -8.48 -26.09
N VAL A 115 4.45 -9.03 -25.02
CA VAL A 115 5.78 -8.70 -24.49
C VAL A 115 6.70 -9.87 -24.73
N VAL A 116 7.81 -9.62 -25.39
CA VAL A 116 8.90 -10.60 -25.61
C VAL A 116 10.18 -10.07 -25.00
N GLY A 117 11.13 -10.94 -24.66
CA GLY A 117 12.38 -10.49 -24.07
C GLY A 117 13.42 -11.58 -23.93
N ARG A 118 14.62 -11.14 -23.56
CA ARG A 118 15.76 -12.01 -23.31
C ARG A 118 16.67 -11.44 -22.21
N MET A 119 17.44 -12.32 -21.62
CA MET A 119 18.35 -12.03 -20.54
C MET A 119 19.76 -12.45 -20.96
N THR A 120 20.71 -11.52 -20.91
CA THR A 120 22.10 -11.72 -21.27
C THR A 120 23.01 -11.27 -20.12
N ASP A 121 24.27 -11.72 -20.12
CA ASP A 121 25.26 -11.21 -19.20
C ASP A 121 25.54 -9.73 -19.44
N ALA A 122 25.86 -9.00 -18.36
CA ALA A 122 26.37 -7.64 -18.38
C ALA A 122 27.63 -7.55 -17.53
N ASP A 123 28.27 -6.37 -17.53
CA ASP A 123 29.50 -6.14 -16.78
C ASP A 123 29.30 -6.35 -15.27
N ALA A 124 30.39 -6.69 -14.57
CA ALA A 124 30.41 -6.87 -13.13
C ALA A 124 29.42 -7.92 -12.57
N GLY A 125 29.08 -8.95 -13.35
CA GLY A 125 28.17 -10.02 -12.94
C GLY A 125 26.69 -9.61 -12.90
N ALA A 126 26.35 -8.46 -13.44
CA ALA A 126 24.98 -8.01 -13.63
C ALA A 126 24.31 -8.77 -14.80
N MET A 127 23.02 -8.60 -14.90
CA MET A 127 22.18 -9.10 -16.00
C MET A 127 21.60 -7.94 -16.81
N ARG A 128 21.61 -8.04 -18.12
CA ARG A 128 20.91 -7.17 -19.03
C ARG A 128 19.62 -7.84 -19.48
N VAL A 129 18.50 -7.26 -19.17
CA VAL A 129 17.16 -7.72 -19.57
C VAL A 129 16.66 -6.80 -20.66
N GLU A 130 16.57 -7.32 -21.90
CA GLU A 130 15.99 -6.64 -23.03
C GLU A 130 14.54 -7.10 -23.20
N PHE A 131 13.64 -6.15 -23.46
CA PHE A 131 12.23 -6.46 -23.69
C PHE A 131 11.65 -5.56 -24.78
N GLU A 132 10.65 -6.08 -25.45
CA GLU A 132 9.90 -5.38 -26.48
C GLU A 132 8.40 -5.59 -26.27
N LEU A 133 7.62 -4.52 -26.42
CA LEU A 133 6.16 -4.52 -26.37
C LEU A 133 5.60 -4.23 -27.74
N TYR A 134 4.67 -5.05 -28.19
CA TYR A 134 3.99 -4.89 -29.48
C TYR A 134 2.47 -4.78 -29.33
N ASP A 135 1.84 -3.95 -30.20
CA ASP A 135 0.43 -4.01 -30.52
C ASP A 135 0.23 -5.15 -31.54
N VAL A 136 -0.54 -6.17 -31.17
CA VAL A 136 -0.70 -7.37 -32.00
C VAL A 136 -1.48 -7.10 -33.28
N ALA A 137 -2.53 -6.27 -33.20
CA ALA A 137 -3.37 -5.97 -34.36
C ALA A 137 -2.64 -5.11 -35.38
N LYS A 138 -1.87 -4.12 -34.93
CA LYS A 138 -1.10 -3.23 -35.79
C LYS A 138 0.25 -3.83 -36.19
N GLN A 139 0.72 -4.85 -35.51
CA GLN A 139 2.06 -5.44 -35.68
C GLN A 139 3.17 -4.40 -35.46
N GLU A 140 2.92 -3.43 -34.59
CA GLU A 140 3.78 -2.29 -34.32
C GLU A 140 4.49 -2.43 -32.98
N ARG A 141 5.80 -2.14 -32.93
CA ARG A 141 6.56 -2.07 -31.71
C ARG A 141 6.25 -0.77 -30.97
N LEU A 142 5.61 -0.89 -29.81
CA LEU A 142 5.29 0.25 -28.94
C LEU A 142 6.45 0.66 -28.04
N LEU A 143 7.27 -0.31 -27.60
CA LEU A 143 8.40 -0.10 -26.69
C LEU A 143 9.48 -1.15 -26.97
N GLY A 144 10.74 -0.75 -26.87
CA GLY A 144 11.90 -1.65 -26.92
C GLY A 144 13.02 -1.04 -26.11
N LEU A 145 13.33 -1.63 -24.94
CA LEU A 145 14.28 -1.12 -23.97
C LEU A 145 15.11 -2.27 -23.35
N ALA A 146 16.17 -1.88 -22.65
CA ALA A 146 16.95 -2.78 -21.84
C ALA A 146 17.17 -2.18 -20.45
N ILE A 147 17.09 -3.03 -19.44
CA ILE A 147 17.39 -2.68 -18.06
C ILE A 147 18.52 -3.59 -17.59
N THR A 148 19.55 -2.99 -16.97
CA THR A 148 20.62 -3.73 -16.36
C THR A 148 20.44 -3.72 -14.83
N GLY A 149 20.49 -4.87 -14.21
CA GLY A 149 20.36 -5.01 -12.76
C GLY A 149 21.23 -6.13 -12.21
N GLN A 150 21.46 -6.12 -10.91
CA GLN A 150 22.19 -7.21 -10.24
C GLN A 150 21.37 -8.51 -10.31
N ARG A 151 22.02 -9.65 -10.42
CA ARG A 151 21.36 -10.97 -10.41
C ARG A 151 20.51 -11.19 -9.15
N SER A 152 20.88 -10.56 -8.03
CA SER A 152 20.14 -10.60 -6.77
C SER A 152 18.88 -9.73 -6.76
N ASP A 153 18.71 -8.78 -7.72
CA ASP A 153 17.57 -7.84 -7.80
C ASP A 153 16.80 -7.93 -9.12
N LEU A 154 16.73 -9.12 -9.70
CA LEU A 154 15.96 -9.34 -10.94
C LEU A 154 14.44 -9.12 -10.76
N ARG A 155 13.92 -9.25 -9.54
CA ARG A 155 12.54 -8.84 -9.25
C ARG A 155 12.36 -7.34 -9.47
N GLY A 156 13.27 -6.52 -8.94
CA GLY A 156 13.27 -5.07 -9.16
C GLY A 156 13.32 -4.70 -10.64
N VAL A 157 14.07 -5.46 -11.45
CA VAL A 157 14.08 -5.30 -12.92
C VAL A 157 12.70 -5.64 -13.51
N GLY A 158 12.06 -6.73 -13.08
CA GLY A 158 10.72 -7.12 -13.51
C GLY A 158 9.68 -6.04 -13.21
N HIS A 159 9.68 -5.50 -11.98
CA HIS A 159 8.79 -4.40 -11.57
C HIS A 159 9.01 -3.13 -12.41
N GLN A 160 10.27 -2.78 -12.75
CA GLN A 160 10.59 -1.65 -13.62
C GLN A 160 10.05 -1.85 -15.04
N ILE A 161 10.19 -3.06 -15.59
CA ILE A 161 9.64 -3.42 -16.91
C ILE A 161 8.10 -3.28 -16.89
N ALA A 162 7.46 -3.82 -15.85
CA ALA A 162 6.02 -3.70 -15.69
C ALA A 162 5.57 -2.23 -15.60
N ASP A 163 6.29 -1.38 -14.86
CA ASP A 163 6.03 0.06 -14.76
C ASP A 163 6.08 0.74 -16.14
N LEU A 164 7.10 0.44 -16.94
CA LEU A 164 7.29 1.02 -18.28
C LEU A 164 6.19 0.58 -19.26
N ILE A 165 5.80 -0.71 -19.22
CA ILE A 165 4.71 -1.25 -20.04
C ILE A 165 3.39 -0.60 -19.63
N TYR A 166 3.11 -0.54 -18.33
CA TYR A 166 1.91 0.08 -17.78
C TYR A 166 1.80 1.54 -18.20
N GLU A 167 2.88 2.31 -18.04
CA GLU A 167 2.96 3.72 -18.42
C GLU A 167 2.75 3.92 -19.93
N LYS A 168 3.38 3.08 -20.78
CA LYS A 168 3.25 3.15 -22.23
C LYS A 168 1.81 2.95 -22.71
N ILE A 169 1.08 2.03 -22.09
CA ILE A 169 -0.28 1.68 -22.53
C ILE A 169 -1.33 2.59 -21.88
N THR A 170 -1.15 2.97 -20.62
CA THR A 170 -2.17 3.70 -19.85
C THR A 170 -1.94 5.20 -19.78
N GLY A 171 -0.73 5.68 -20.10
CA GLY A 171 -0.31 7.07 -19.93
C GLY A 171 -0.03 7.48 -18.46
N VAL A 172 -0.12 6.53 -17.51
CA VAL A 172 0.12 6.76 -16.08
C VAL A 172 1.33 5.94 -15.65
N ARG A 173 2.26 6.54 -14.90
CA ARG A 173 3.42 5.83 -14.37
C ARG A 173 2.98 4.61 -13.55
N GLY A 174 3.60 3.44 -13.77
CA GLY A 174 3.37 2.25 -12.96
C GLY A 174 3.87 2.43 -11.52
N ALA A 175 3.31 1.69 -10.58
CA ALA A 175 3.68 1.74 -9.16
C ALA A 175 4.14 0.37 -8.64
N PHE A 176 4.63 -0.49 -9.52
CA PHE A 176 5.09 -1.83 -9.15
C PHE A 176 6.48 -1.79 -8.54
N TRP A 177 7.38 -0.96 -9.09
CA TRP A 177 8.71 -0.74 -8.52
C TRP A 177 8.69 0.27 -7.38
N THR A 178 7.89 -0.05 -6.36
CA THR A 178 7.75 0.71 -5.11
C THR A 178 7.93 -0.21 -3.91
N ARG A 179 7.84 0.34 -2.70
CA ARG A 179 7.92 -0.43 -1.46
C ARG A 179 6.67 -0.20 -0.60
N ILE A 180 6.40 -1.14 0.27
CA ILE A 180 5.37 -1.02 1.29
C ILE A 180 6.00 -1.12 2.68
N ALA A 181 5.40 -0.44 3.65
CA ALA A 181 5.69 -0.64 5.07
C ALA A 181 4.44 -1.22 5.75
N TYR A 182 4.65 -2.05 6.75
CA TYR A 182 3.56 -2.65 7.53
C TYR A 182 4.08 -3.10 8.90
N VAL A 183 3.17 -3.33 9.82
CA VAL A 183 3.47 -3.87 11.15
C VAL A 183 3.06 -5.32 11.22
N THR A 184 3.92 -6.17 11.79
CA THR A 184 3.56 -7.54 12.17
C THR A 184 3.44 -7.65 13.69
N ALA A 185 2.51 -8.50 14.15
CA ALA A 185 2.36 -8.90 15.54
C ALA A 185 2.37 -10.43 15.62
N ALA A 186 3.34 -11.00 16.30
CA ALA A 186 3.52 -12.45 16.41
C ALA A 186 3.64 -12.87 17.89
N GLY A 187 3.00 -13.98 18.24
CA GLY A 187 2.98 -14.50 19.61
C GLY A 187 1.59 -14.44 20.24
N VAL A 188 1.52 -14.76 21.52
CA VAL A 188 0.29 -14.76 22.30
C VAL A 188 0.46 -13.84 23.50
N SER A 189 -0.59 -13.06 23.81
CA SER A 189 -0.58 -12.17 24.98
C SER A 189 -0.18 -12.92 26.26
N PRO A 190 0.71 -12.37 27.13
CA PRO A 190 1.33 -11.04 27.05
C PRO A 190 2.62 -10.97 26.20
N ASN A 191 3.06 -12.08 25.57
CA ASN A 191 4.34 -12.19 24.89
C ASN A 191 4.20 -11.94 23.37
N ILE A 192 3.65 -10.79 22.98
CA ILE A 192 3.54 -10.38 21.58
C ILE A 192 4.84 -9.67 21.17
N ASN A 193 5.38 -10.03 20.01
CA ASN A 193 6.50 -9.36 19.39
C ASN A 193 6.00 -8.59 18.16
N TYR A 194 6.27 -7.31 18.13
CA TYR A 194 5.93 -6.43 17.02
C TYR A 194 7.16 -6.20 16.15
N ALA A 195 6.95 -6.07 14.84
CA ALA A 195 7.99 -5.60 13.95
C ALA A 195 7.42 -4.63 12.92
N LEU A 196 8.15 -3.54 12.66
CA LEU A 196 7.94 -2.68 11.51
C LEU A 196 8.75 -3.27 10.35
N MET A 197 8.06 -3.58 9.28
CA MET A 197 8.58 -4.25 8.10
C MET A 197 8.57 -3.34 6.89
N VAL A 198 9.49 -3.55 5.98
CA VAL A 198 9.51 -2.96 4.63
C VAL A 198 9.66 -4.10 3.63
N ALA A 199 8.87 -4.09 2.57
CA ALA A 199 8.92 -5.08 1.50
C ALA A 199 8.72 -4.43 0.12
N ASP A 200 8.90 -5.19 -0.95
CA ASP A 200 8.47 -4.79 -2.29
C ASP A 200 6.93 -4.67 -2.34
N SER A 201 6.41 -3.96 -3.32
CA SER A 201 4.96 -3.64 -3.40
C SER A 201 4.05 -4.87 -3.51
N ASP A 202 4.60 -6.02 -3.85
CA ASP A 202 3.91 -7.31 -3.92
C ASP A 202 4.12 -8.20 -2.68
N GLY A 203 4.84 -7.68 -1.67
CA GLY A 203 5.12 -8.36 -0.41
C GLY A 203 6.41 -9.17 -0.38
N TYR A 204 7.13 -9.29 -1.48
CA TYR A 204 8.41 -9.99 -1.52
C TYR A 204 9.54 -9.18 -0.84
N ASN A 205 10.66 -9.86 -0.55
CA ASN A 205 11.85 -9.30 0.10
C ASN A 205 11.53 -8.55 1.42
N PRO A 206 10.78 -9.12 2.37
CA PRO A 206 10.46 -8.46 3.61
C PRO A 206 11.71 -8.26 4.47
N GLN A 207 11.93 -7.04 4.90
CA GLN A 207 13.04 -6.64 5.76
C GLN A 207 12.50 -6.06 7.07
N VAL A 208 13.06 -6.48 8.19
CA VAL A 208 12.74 -5.92 9.50
C VAL A 208 13.47 -4.60 9.68
N LEU A 209 12.72 -3.51 9.86
CA LEU A 209 13.27 -2.21 10.19
C LEU A 209 13.40 -1.99 11.70
N VAL A 210 12.39 -2.40 12.46
CA VAL A 210 12.34 -2.29 13.94
C VAL A 210 11.71 -3.54 14.53
N ARG A 211 12.23 -4.00 15.66
CA ARG A 211 11.59 -5.00 16.54
C ARG A 211 11.25 -4.35 17.88
N SER A 212 10.10 -4.66 18.43
CA SER A 212 9.64 -4.16 19.72
C SER A 212 8.79 -5.21 20.45
N ARG A 213 8.80 -5.17 21.77
CA ARG A 213 7.82 -5.90 22.61
C ARG A 213 6.55 -5.08 22.86
N GLU A 214 6.62 -3.79 22.54
CA GLU A 214 5.52 -2.86 22.67
C GLU A 214 4.96 -2.54 21.29
N PRO A 215 3.69 -2.11 21.18
CA PRO A 215 3.04 -1.82 19.92
C PRO A 215 3.81 -0.81 19.04
N LEU A 216 3.78 -1.06 17.74
CA LEU A 216 4.21 -0.16 16.68
C LEU A 216 3.00 0.17 15.82
N LEU A 217 2.80 1.45 15.46
CA LEU A 217 1.60 1.89 14.75
C LEU A 217 1.94 2.98 13.71
N SER A 218 1.00 3.16 12.77
CA SER A 218 0.91 4.31 11.86
C SER A 218 2.20 4.63 11.11
N PRO A 219 2.80 3.67 10.38
CA PRO A 219 3.96 3.97 9.54
C PRO A 219 3.58 4.95 8.42
N SER A 220 4.43 5.94 8.19
CA SER A 220 4.28 6.96 7.16
C SER A 220 5.61 7.20 6.46
N TRP A 221 5.61 7.13 5.13
CA TRP A 221 6.79 7.33 4.31
C TRP A 221 7.11 8.82 4.13
N SER A 222 8.40 9.17 4.13
CA SER A 222 8.84 10.45 3.58
C SER A 222 8.66 10.46 2.06
N PRO A 223 8.40 11.62 1.43
CA PRO A 223 8.15 11.70 -0.02
C PRO A 223 9.30 11.19 -0.89
N ASP A 224 10.53 11.23 -0.39
CA ASP A 224 11.73 10.71 -1.06
C ASP A 224 11.93 9.19 -0.87
N GLY A 225 11.07 8.55 -0.06
CA GLY A 225 11.13 7.13 0.24
C GLY A 225 12.34 6.68 1.07
N LYS A 226 13.08 7.61 1.69
CA LYS A 226 14.29 7.31 2.47
C LYS A 226 14.02 7.11 3.95
N LYS A 227 12.92 7.66 4.47
CA LYS A 227 12.58 7.64 5.89
C LYS A 227 11.17 7.11 6.12
N LEU A 228 10.96 6.55 7.32
CA LEU A 228 9.65 6.23 7.88
C LEU A 228 9.45 6.96 9.20
N ALA A 229 8.31 7.63 9.36
CA ALA A 229 7.78 8.03 10.64
C ALA A 229 6.86 6.93 11.16
N TYR A 230 6.86 6.68 12.46
CA TYR A 230 5.97 5.69 13.10
C TYR A 230 5.79 5.99 14.58
N VAL A 231 4.77 5.42 15.17
CA VAL A 231 4.52 5.46 16.62
C VAL A 231 5.09 4.21 17.28
N SER A 232 5.78 4.37 18.41
CA SER A 232 6.26 3.29 19.26
C SER A 232 5.92 3.53 20.72
N PHE A 233 5.57 2.46 21.42
CA PHE A 233 5.31 2.45 22.87
C PHE A 233 6.49 1.91 23.69
N GLU A 234 7.66 1.72 23.10
CA GLU A 234 8.85 1.16 23.77
C GLU A 234 9.31 1.93 25.01
N ARG A 235 8.83 3.16 25.23
CA ARG A 235 9.15 4.01 26.38
C ARG A 235 8.04 4.03 27.45
N GLY A 236 7.01 3.20 27.30
CA GLY A 236 5.84 3.15 28.17
C GLY A 236 4.69 4.02 27.65
N ASP A 237 4.98 5.22 27.15
CA ASP A 237 4.03 6.12 26.48
C ASP A 237 4.27 6.15 24.98
N SER A 238 3.24 6.60 24.22
CA SER A 238 3.39 6.76 22.76
C SER A 238 4.41 7.84 22.42
N ALA A 239 5.35 7.51 21.53
CA ALA A 239 6.31 8.46 20.98
C ALA A 239 6.38 8.30 19.45
N ILE A 240 6.63 9.41 18.75
CA ILE A 240 6.82 9.40 17.30
C ILE A 240 8.31 9.39 16.99
N TYR A 241 8.70 8.43 16.16
CA TYR A 241 10.05 8.28 15.66
C TYR A 241 10.10 8.59 14.17
N ILE A 242 11.24 9.07 13.70
CA ILE A 242 11.62 9.07 12.29
C ILE A 242 12.89 8.22 12.17
N GLN A 243 12.88 7.27 11.24
CA GLN A 243 13.99 6.36 11.00
C GLN A 243 14.42 6.39 9.55
N GLU A 244 15.72 6.43 9.31
CA GLU A 244 16.32 6.23 7.99
C GLU A 244 16.36 4.74 7.65
N ILE A 245 15.85 4.38 6.48
CA ILE A 245 15.73 2.97 6.08
C ILE A 245 17.09 2.36 5.78
N ALA A 246 17.96 3.11 5.10
CA ALA A 246 19.26 2.60 4.66
C ALA A 246 20.24 2.35 5.82
N THR A 247 20.23 3.21 6.83
CA THR A 247 21.17 3.17 7.95
C THR A 247 20.59 2.56 9.22
N GLY A 248 19.27 2.50 9.33
CA GLY A 248 18.55 2.13 10.56
C GLY A 248 18.62 3.22 11.65
N SER A 249 19.27 4.36 11.40
CA SER A 249 19.35 5.48 12.33
C SER A 249 17.96 6.05 12.60
N ARG A 250 17.61 6.22 13.89
CA ARG A 250 16.29 6.71 14.29
C ARG A 250 16.39 7.79 15.36
N GLN A 251 15.43 8.72 15.35
CA GLN A 251 15.32 9.79 16.32
C GLN A 251 13.88 9.95 16.78
N VAL A 252 13.69 10.26 18.06
CA VAL A 252 12.40 10.69 18.60
C VAL A 252 12.10 12.09 18.13
N VAL A 253 10.93 12.32 17.55
CA VAL A 253 10.51 13.65 17.12
C VAL A 253 9.41 14.23 18.01
N SER A 254 8.62 13.37 18.66
CA SER A 254 7.62 13.78 19.65
C SER A 254 7.46 12.70 20.74
N ASN A 255 7.48 13.15 22.01
CA ASN A 255 7.21 12.32 23.17
C ASN A 255 6.52 13.15 24.27
N ARG A 256 5.58 14.00 23.86
CA ARG A 256 4.84 14.87 24.79
C ARG A 256 3.91 14.03 25.66
N LYS A 257 3.54 14.57 26.82
CA LYS A 257 2.57 13.92 27.73
C LYS A 257 1.26 13.63 26.98
N GLY A 258 0.71 12.43 27.16
CA GLY A 258 -0.51 11.97 26.50
C GLY A 258 -0.21 11.35 25.13
N ILE A 259 -1.13 11.52 24.17
CA ILE A 259 -1.07 10.88 22.85
C ILE A 259 -0.08 11.60 21.95
N ASN A 260 0.78 10.82 21.33
CA ASN A 260 1.64 11.19 20.20
C ASN A 260 1.37 10.17 19.09
N GLY A 261 0.62 10.56 18.06
CA GLY A 261 0.09 9.59 17.10
C GLY A 261 -0.01 10.07 15.67
N ALA A 262 -0.32 9.14 14.78
CA ALA A 262 -0.68 9.33 13.39
C ALA A 262 0.21 10.33 12.62
N PRO A 263 1.54 10.13 12.58
CA PRO A 263 2.44 11.01 11.83
C PRO A 263 2.15 10.91 10.32
N SER A 264 2.19 12.05 9.62
CA SER A 264 2.07 12.11 8.16
C SER A 264 2.99 13.20 7.61
N PHE A 265 3.91 12.81 6.71
CA PHE A 265 4.81 13.77 6.06
C PHE A 265 4.06 14.66 5.08
N SER A 266 4.44 15.95 5.04
CA SER A 266 4.00 16.86 3.99
C SER A 266 4.57 16.45 2.62
N PRO A 267 3.92 16.83 1.50
CA PRO A 267 4.39 16.46 0.15
C PRO A 267 5.81 16.95 -0.17
N ASP A 268 6.25 18.05 0.45
CA ASP A 268 7.62 18.59 0.33
C ASP A 268 8.62 17.95 1.30
N GLY A 269 8.14 17.10 2.24
CA GLY A 269 8.98 16.42 3.23
C GLY A 269 9.54 17.30 4.34
N THR A 270 9.15 18.58 4.43
CA THR A 270 9.70 19.54 5.40
C THR A 270 8.91 19.56 6.71
N ARG A 271 7.67 19.11 6.70
CA ARG A 271 6.74 19.15 7.84
C ARG A 271 6.14 17.79 8.14
N LEU A 272 5.64 17.63 9.35
CA LEU A 272 4.94 16.43 9.80
C LEU A 272 3.60 16.84 10.45
N ALA A 273 2.47 16.33 9.96
CA ALA A 273 1.21 16.40 10.66
C ALA A 273 1.18 15.34 11.76
N LEU A 274 0.68 15.66 12.92
CA LEU A 274 0.69 14.84 14.14
C LEU A 274 -0.66 14.94 14.86
N THR A 275 -1.04 13.89 15.56
CA THR A 275 -2.07 13.93 16.59
C THR A 275 -1.42 14.03 17.97
N LEU A 276 -1.67 15.11 18.69
CA LEU A 276 -1.13 15.32 20.05
C LEU A 276 -2.25 15.69 21.01
N SER A 277 -2.16 15.19 22.27
CA SER A 277 -3.20 15.47 23.31
C SER A 277 -2.67 16.20 24.54
N TYR A 278 -1.44 16.71 24.53
CA TYR A 278 -0.83 17.34 25.69
C TYR A 278 -1.55 18.63 26.17
N LEU A 279 -2.40 19.21 25.35
CA LEU A 279 -3.26 20.35 25.71
C LEU A 279 -4.66 19.94 26.20
N GLY A 280 -4.88 18.65 26.47
CA GLY A 280 -6.11 18.11 27.07
C GLY A 280 -6.98 17.29 26.13
N ASN A 281 -6.99 17.58 24.82
CA ASN A 281 -7.73 16.87 23.79
C ASN A 281 -6.82 16.45 22.64
N PRO A 282 -7.07 15.31 21.97
CA PRO A 282 -6.39 14.97 20.73
C PRO A 282 -6.76 15.94 19.61
N ASP A 283 -5.78 16.69 19.14
CA ASP A 283 -5.92 17.63 18.05
C ASP A 283 -4.81 17.44 17.01
N ILE A 284 -5.02 18.02 15.85
CA ILE A 284 -4.04 18.03 14.77
C ILE A 284 -3.02 19.16 14.98
N PHE A 285 -1.77 18.80 14.91
CA PHE A 285 -0.62 19.71 14.93
C PHE A 285 0.22 19.54 13.67
N ILE A 286 0.91 20.59 13.28
CA ILE A 286 1.98 20.54 12.28
C ILE A 286 3.29 20.86 12.97
N MET A 287 4.29 20.01 12.75
CA MET A 287 5.67 20.21 13.18
C MET A 287 6.54 20.54 11.97
N ASP A 288 7.34 21.59 12.07
CA ASP A 288 8.45 21.83 11.16
C ASP A 288 9.62 20.90 11.55
N LEU A 289 10.15 20.15 10.60
CA LEU A 289 11.16 19.13 10.89
C LEU A 289 12.55 19.69 11.14
N ALA A 290 12.84 20.88 10.66
CA ALA A 290 14.14 21.53 10.88
C ALA A 290 14.19 22.23 12.25
N SER A 291 13.20 23.06 12.57
CA SER A 291 13.13 23.82 13.82
C SER A 291 12.56 23.05 14.99
N ARG A 292 11.79 21.97 14.74
CA ARG A 292 10.99 21.22 15.72
C ARG A 292 9.84 22.01 16.34
N GLU A 293 9.57 23.19 15.84
CA GLU A 293 8.41 23.97 16.26
C GLU A 293 7.10 23.28 15.86
N THR A 294 6.14 23.28 16.78
CA THR A 294 4.81 22.69 16.55
C THR A 294 3.73 23.74 16.66
N ARG A 295 2.81 23.74 15.71
CA ARG A 295 1.65 24.61 15.69
C ARG A 295 0.38 23.79 15.70
N ARG A 296 -0.55 24.11 16.62
CA ARG A 296 -1.89 23.49 16.69
C ARG A 296 -2.72 23.98 15.50
N ILE A 297 -3.35 23.08 14.79
CA ILE A 297 -4.17 23.36 13.59
C ILE A 297 -5.65 23.28 13.94
N THR A 298 -6.06 22.27 14.70
CA THR A 298 -7.45 22.15 15.19
C THR A 298 -7.51 22.41 16.69
N ASN A 299 -8.63 22.98 17.13
CA ASN A 299 -8.93 23.27 18.52
C ASN A 299 -10.41 23.04 18.77
N HIS A 300 -10.78 21.79 19.01
CA HIS A 300 -12.17 21.39 19.21
C HIS A 300 -12.25 20.42 20.39
N PHE A 301 -13.42 20.32 21.07
CA PHE A 301 -13.62 19.37 22.18
C PHE A 301 -13.72 17.91 21.71
N SER A 302 -13.95 17.69 20.42
CA SER A 302 -13.97 16.37 19.77
C SER A 302 -12.57 15.87 19.48
N ILE A 303 -12.44 14.57 19.25
CA ILE A 303 -11.18 13.93 18.87
C ILE A 303 -10.90 14.22 17.39
N ASP A 304 -9.78 14.88 17.11
CA ASP A 304 -9.24 15.09 15.79
C ASP A 304 -7.94 14.28 15.63
N THR A 305 -7.90 13.38 14.64
CA THR A 305 -6.79 12.42 14.48
C THR A 305 -6.56 12.03 13.02
N GLU A 306 -5.45 11.32 12.75
CA GLU A 306 -5.16 10.66 11.46
C GLU A 306 -5.12 11.63 10.29
N ALA A 307 -4.51 12.80 10.48
CA ALA A 307 -4.41 13.81 9.43
C ALA A 307 -3.51 13.34 8.28
N GLN A 308 -3.99 13.56 7.06
CA GLN A 308 -3.26 13.33 5.82
C GLN A 308 -3.20 14.62 5.01
N TRP A 309 -2.08 14.85 4.37
CA TRP A 309 -1.88 16.02 3.52
C TRP A 309 -2.57 15.85 2.17
N MET A 310 -3.23 16.90 1.72
CA MET A 310 -3.58 17.03 0.30
C MET A 310 -2.30 17.28 -0.53
N PRO A 311 -2.28 16.88 -1.81
CA PRO A 311 -1.13 17.09 -2.69
C PRO A 311 -0.70 18.56 -2.83
N ASP A 312 -1.61 19.51 -2.57
CA ASP A 312 -1.34 20.95 -2.56
C ASP A 312 -0.42 21.40 -1.42
N GLY A 313 -0.23 20.57 -0.39
CA GLY A 313 0.55 20.89 0.80
C GLY A 313 -0.05 22.03 1.65
N GLN A 314 -1.29 22.45 1.37
CA GLN A 314 -1.99 23.55 2.04
C GLN A 314 -3.25 23.12 2.80
N THR A 315 -3.69 21.88 2.58
CA THR A 315 -4.91 21.33 3.16
C THR A 315 -4.61 20.00 3.84
N LEU A 316 -5.20 19.76 5.00
CA LEU A 316 -5.22 18.47 5.70
C LEU A 316 -6.62 17.87 5.65
N VAL A 317 -6.69 16.57 5.45
CA VAL A 317 -7.90 15.75 5.64
C VAL A 317 -7.68 14.88 6.86
N PHE A 318 -8.63 14.83 7.78
CA PHE A 318 -8.47 14.15 9.06
C PHE A 318 -9.77 13.51 9.52
N THR A 319 -9.67 12.60 10.48
CA THR A 319 -10.80 11.95 11.15
C THR A 319 -11.24 12.80 12.35
N SER A 320 -12.54 13.07 12.48
CA SER A 320 -13.12 13.77 13.64
C SER A 320 -14.47 13.20 14.02
N ASP A 321 -14.76 13.12 15.32
CA ASP A 321 -16.05 12.71 15.87
C ASP A 321 -16.98 13.89 16.22
N ARG A 322 -16.67 15.12 15.74
CA ARG A 322 -17.43 16.35 16.01
C ARG A 322 -18.89 16.31 15.56
N SER A 323 -19.27 15.39 14.70
CA SER A 323 -20.67 15.13 14.31
C SER A 323 -21.30 13.92 15.01
N GLY A 324 -20.70 13.45 16.13
CA GLY A 324 -21.17 12.35 16.96
C GLY A 324 -20.46 11.03 16.69
N LYS A 325 -20.25 10.65 15.44
CA LYS A 325 -19.44 9.49 15.01
C LYS A 325 -18.31 9.95 14.09
N PRO A 326 -17.18 9.23 14.02
CA PRO A 326 -16.04 9.59 13.18
C PRO A 326 -16.43 9.80 11.72
N GLN A 327 -16.01 10.93 11.17
CA GLN A 327 -16.17 11.33 9.78
C GLN A 327 -14.91 12.03 9.28
N LEU A 328 -14.73 12.12 7.97
CA LEU A 328 -13.63 12.87 7.40
C LEU A 328 -13.98 14.35 7.30
N TYR A 329 -13.02 15.17 7.70
CA TYR A 329 -13.04 16.63 7.63
C TYR A 329 -11.79 17.15 6.94
N GLN A 330 -11.87 18.34 6.39
CA GLN A 330 -10.71 19.06 5.87
C GLN A 330 -10.53 20.41 6.58
N VAL A 331 -9.27 20.84 6.70
CA VAL A 331 -8.89 22.13 7.27
C VAL A 331 -7.66 22.68 6.57
N SER A 332 -7.53 24.01 6.45
CA SER A 332 -6.30 24.66 5.98
C SER A 332 -5.14 24.37 6.94
N VAL A 333 -3.93 24.21 6.40
CA VAL A 333 -2.71 24.16 7.23
C VAL A 333 -2.55 25.42 8.10
N ASN A 334 -3.19 26.53 7.76
CA ASN A 334 -3.16 27.75 8.56
C ASN A 334 -4.19 27.74 9.71
N GLY A 335 -4.99 26.68 9.84
CA GLY A 335 -6.09 26.59 10.79
C GLY A 335 -7.41 27.17 10.22
N GLY A 336 -8.37 27.41 11.10
CA GLY A 336 -9.71 27.88 10.75
C GLY A 336 -10.75 26.78 10.87
N ASP A 337 -11.94 27.01 10.30
CA ASP A 337 -13.07 26.09 10.41
C ASP A 337 -12.84 24.82 9.57
N ALA A 338 -13.11 23.68 10.20
CA ALA A 338 -13.06 22.41 9.51
C ALA A 338 -14.36 22.10 8.78
N THR A 339 -14.26 21.69 7.52
CA THR A 339 -15.40 21.34 6.66
C THR A 339 -15.54 19.81 6.54
N ARG A 340 -16.75 19.30 6.78
CA ARG A 340 -17.05 17.86 6.65
C ARG A 340 -17.03 17.42 5.18
N LEU A 341 -16.42 16.23 4.94
CA LEU A 341 -16.25 15.64 3.60
C LEU A 341 -17.14 14.41 3.38
N THR A 342 -17.44 13.64 4.44
CA THR A 342 -18.19 12.38 4.33
C THR A 342 -19.57 12.51 4.97
N PHE A 343 -20.63 12.10 4.22
CA PHE A 343 -22.01 12.17 4.64
C PHE A 343 -22.74 10.82 4.54
N GLN A 344 -22.09 9.82 3.95
CA GLN A 344 -22.60 8.46 3.81
C GLN A 344 -21.88 7.53 4.79
N GLY A 345 -22.62 6.58 5.38
CA GLY A 345 -22.10 5.67 6.40
C GLY A 345 -22.07 6.30 7.80
N GLU A 346 -22.06 5.46 8.81
CA GLU A 346 -22.06 5.91 10.21
C GLU A 346 -20.66 6.28 10.70
N TYR A 347 -19.64 5.65 10.14
CA TYR A 347 -18.25 5.77 10.53
C TYR A 347 -17.39 5.88 9.26
N ASN A 348 -16.54 6.89 9.22
CA ASN A 348 -15.52 7.06 8.18
C ASN A 348 -14.24 7.59 8.82
N ALA A 349 -13.14 6.82 8.74
CA ALA A 349 -11.88 7.13 9.42
C ALA A 349 -10.66 6.65 8.61
N LYS A 350 -9.48 7.02 9.07
CA LYS A 350 -8.18 6.68 8.47
C LYS A 350 -8.13 7.06 6.98
N PRO A 351 -8.17 8.36 6.64
CA PRO A 351 -8.12 8.78 5.25
C PRO A 351 -6.78 8.43 4.62
N SER A 352 -6.83 8.00 3.36
CA SER A 352 -5.69 7.96 2.45
C SER A 352 -6.08 8.71 1.18
N ILE A 353 -5.21 9.56 0.68
CA ILE A 353 -5.51 10.49 -0.41
C ILE A 353 -4.75 10.07 -1.66
N SER A 354 -5.42 10.04 -2.82
CA SER A 354 -4.76 9.78 -4.10
C SER A 354 -3.81 10.93 -4.47
N TYR A 355 -2.79 10.63 -5.28
CA TYR A 355 -1.75 11.59 -5.67
C TYR A 355 -2.28 12.87 -6.34
N ASP A 356 -3.45 12.79 -6.97
CA ASP A 356 -4.11 13.93 -7.62
C ASP A 356 -5.13 14.63 -6.72
N GLY A 357 -5.32 14.15 -5.49
CA GLY A 357 -6.26 14.70 -4.50
C GLY A 357 -7.73 14.50 -4.82
N LYS A 358 -8.07 13.68 -5.82
CA LYS A 358 -9.46 13.49 -6.25
C LYS A 358 -10.17 12.33 -5.57
N GLN A 359 -9.43 11.35 -5.04
CA GLN A 359 -10.00 10.19 -4.38
C GLN A 359 -9.51 10.10 -2.93
N PHE A 360 -10.44 9.79 -2.04
CA PHE A 360 -10.18 9.55 -0.63
C PHE A 360 -10.61 8.14 -0.27
N ALA A 361 -9.67 7.30 0.07
CA ALA A 361 -9.94 5.99 0.65
C ALA A 361 -10.07 6.11 2.16
N MET A 362 -10.95 5.31 2.76
CA MET A 362 -11.21 5.31 4.20
C MET A 362 -11.71 3.96 4.68
N ALA A 363 -11.58 3.69 5.96
CA ALA A 363 -12.34 2.64 6.62
C ALA A 363 -13.76 3.17 6.88
N GLN A 364 -14.75 2.57 6.22
CA GLN A 364 -16.17 2.89 6.40
C GLN A 364 -16.84 1.82 7.24
N GLY A 365 -17.53 2.24 8.29
CA GLY A 365 -18.24 1.36 9.22
C GLY A 365 -19.75 1.53 9.21
N THR A 366 -20.47 0.41 9.34
CA THR A 366 -21.91 0.35 9.63
C THR A 366 -22.15 -0.82 10.58
N GLY A 367 -22.65 -0.54 11.77
CA GLY A 367 -22.70 -1.53 12.86
C GLY A 367 -21.29 -2.01 13.21
N ASN A 368 -21.06 -3.33 13.17
CA ASN A 368 -19.76 -3.97 13.44
C ASN A 368 -19.00 -4.37 12.16
N VAL A 369 -19.44 -3.90 10.99
CA VAL A 369 -18.81 -4.21 9.71
C VAL A 369 -18.03 -3.00 9.24
N TYR A 370 -16.72 -3.18 9.04
CA TYR A 370 -15.79 -2.17 8.53
C TYR A 370 -15.25 -2.62 7.17
N ARG A 371 -15.31 -1.74 6.19
CA ARG A 371 -14.86 -1.99 4.81
C ARG A 371 -14.09 -0.81 4.27
N ILE A 372 -13.28 -1.06 3.25
CA ILE A 372 -12.63 0.04 2.54
C ILE A 372 -13.61 0.64 1.54
N ALA A 373 -13.82 1.94 1.68
CA ALA A 373 -14.59 2.76 0.75
C ALA A 373 -13.70 3.81 0.10
N VAL A 374 -14.03 4.19 -1.13
CA VAL A 374 -13.39 5.28 -1.88
C VAL A 374 -14.43 6.33 -2.20
N LEU A 375 -14.20 7.56 -1.79
CA LEU A 375 -14.94 8.74 -2.20
C LEU A 375 -14.24 9.38 -3.40
N ASP A 376 -14.84 9.29 -4.58
CA ASP A 376 -14.37 9.92 -5.81
C ASP A 376 -15.02 11.29 -5.97
N ARG A 377 -14.23 12.36 -5.92
CA ARG A 377 -14.63 13.76 -6.06
C ARG A 377 -14.42 14.32 -7.47
N SER A 378 -13.93 13.52 -8.41
CA SER A 378 -13.72 13.97 -9.79
C SER A 378 -15.02 14.34 -10.52
N LYS A 379 -16.17 13.85 -10.02
CA LYS A 379 -17.51 14.00 -10.62
C LYS A 379 -18.48 14.75 -9.70
N GLY A 380 -18.18 16.01 -9.35
CA GLY A 380 -19.11 16.86 -8.60
C GLY A 380 -19.22 16.51 -7.11
N SER A 381 -20.42 16.18 -6.61
CA SER A 381 -20.71 15.97 -5.17
C SER A 381 -19.99 14.77 -4.53
N GLY A 382 -19.23 14.02 -5.32
CA GLY A 382 -18.52 12.83 -4.89
C GLY A 382 -19.39 11.57 -4.91
N THR A 383 -18.80 10.49 -5.39
CA THR A 383 -19.43 9.15 -5.37
C THR A 383 -18.63 8.26 -4.43
N MET A 384 -19.30 7.65 -3.44
CA MET A 384 -18.68 6.71 -2.53
C MET A 384 -18.95 5.28 -3.01
N SER A 385 -17.89 4.48 -3.09
CA SER A 385 -17.94 3.08 -3.49
C SER A 385 -17.21 2.22 -2.47
N VAL A 386 -17.83 1.13 -2.02
CA VAL A 386 -17.18 0.12 -1.19
C VAL A 386 -16.40 -0.81 -2.10
N ILE A 387 -15.10 -0.98 -1.85
CA ILE A 387 -14.18 -1.74 -2.71
C ILE A 387 -13.63 -3.00 -2.07
N SER A 388 -13.90 -3.23 -0.79
CA SER A 388 -13.48 -4.45 -0.09
C SER A 388 -14.68 -5.24 0.42
N PRO A 389 -14.63 -6.59 0.42
CA PRO A 389 -15.75 -7.45 0.79
C PRO A 389 -15.74 -7.87 2.27
N GLY A 390 -14.68 -7.59 3.01
CA GLY A 390 -14.48 -8.06 4.38
C GLY A 390 -15.45 -7.48 5.39
N SER A 391 -15.28 -7.85 6.64
CA SER A 391 -16.06 -7.33 7.77
C SER A 391 -15.23 -6.56 8.79
N VAL A 392 -13.89 -6.65 8.68
CA VAL A 392 -12.92 -5.92 9.51
C VAL A 392 -11.75 -5.51 8.60
N ASP A 393 -12.06 -4.70 7.60
CA ASP A 393 -11.06 -4.16 6.68
C ASP A 393 -10.71 -2.73 7.12
N GLU A 394 -9.42 -2.41 7.20
CA GLU A 394 -8.95 -1.15 7.77
C GLU A 394 -7.66 -0.62 7.13
N SER A 395 -7.29 0.59 7.50
CA SER A 395 -5.99 1.22 7.18
C SER A 395 -5.68 1.22 5.68
N PRO A 396 -6.54 1.80 4.83
CA PRO A 396 -6.25 1.89 3.40
C PRO A 396 -5.04 2.80 3.13
N SER A 397 -4.25 2.44 2.12
CA SER A 397 -3.13 3.25 1.64
C SER A 397 -3.03 3.19 0.13
N PHE A 398 -3.15 4.34 -0.55
CA PHE A 398 -3.02 4.43 -2.01
C PHE A 398 -1.59 4.16 -2.48
N ALA A 399 -1.48 3.46 -3.60
CA ALA A 399 -0.27 3.48 -4.42
C ALA A 399 0.03 4.90 -4.93
N PRO A 400 1.30 5.26 -5.16
CA PRO A 400 1.67 6.63 -5.51
C PRO A 400 1.12 7.11 -6.88
N ASN A 401 0.59 6.21 -7.71
CA ASN A 401 -0.13 6.55 -8.94
C ASN A 401 -1.67 6.50 -8.80
N GLY A 402 -2.19 6.20 -7.62
CA GLY A 402 -3.63 6.11 -7.36
C GLY A 402 -4.35 4.92 -8.00
N SER A 403 -3.65 4.00 -8.70
CA SER A 403 -4.29 2.89 -9.40
C SER A 403 -4.70 1.72 -8.51
N MET A 404 -4.08 1.61 -7.36
CA MET A 404 -4.26 0.52 -6.41
C MET A 404 -4.26 1.04 -4.97
N LEU A 405 -4.78 0.22 -4.05
CA LEU A 405 -4.72 0.43 -2.60
C LEU A 405 -4.21 -0.83 -1.91
N LEU A 406 -3.48 -0.62 -0.81
CA LEU A 406 -3.29 -1.63 0.23
C LEU A 406 -4.32 -1.43 1.32
N TYR A 407 -4.72 -2.51 1.99
CA TYR A 407 -5.48 -2.44 3.23
C TYR A 407 -5.24 -3.69 4.09
N ALA A 408 -5.43 -3.55 5.39
CA ALA A 408 -5.40 -4.65 6.32
C ALA A 408 -6.80 -5.28 6.42
N ALA A 409 -6.86 -6.61 6.51
CA ALA A 409 -8.07 -7.39 6.64
C ALA A 409 -7.84 -8.59 7.56
N THR A 410 -8.91 -9.26 7.96
CA THR A 410 -8.84 -10.55 8.66
C THR A 410 -9.17 -11.69 7.69
N ASP A 411 -8.34 -12.73 7.73
CA ASP A 411 -8.56 -14.00 7.03
C ASP A 411 -8.53 -15.13 8.08
N GLY A 412 -9.71 -15.59 8.49
CA GLY A 412 -9.86 -16.43 9.67
C GLY A 412 -9.37 -15.70 10.93
N PRO A 413 -8.44 -16.28 11.72
CA PRO A 413 -7.90 -15.67 12.92
C PRO A 413 -6.70 -14.72 12.65
N ARG A 414 -6.26 -14.58 11.40
CA ARG A 414 -5.03 -13.85 11.05
C ARG A 414 -5.32 -12.51 10.38
N GLY A 415 -4.57 -11.49 10.79
CA GLY A 415 -4.44 -10.25 10.03
C GLY A 415 -3.62 -10.47 8.77
N VAL A 416 -4.10 -9.98 7.64
CA VAL A 416 -3.46 -10.11 6.32
C VAL A 416 -3.53 -8.78 5.56
N LEU A 417 -2.68 -8.61 4.54
CA LEU A 417 -2.80 -7.47 3.63
C LEU A 417 -3.36 -7.90 2.28
N TYR A 418 -4.19 -7.04 1.74
CA TYR A 418 -4.65 -7.12 0.36
C TYR A 418 -4.20 -5.89 -0.43
N ALA A 419 -3.82 -6.12 -1.68
CA ALA A 419 -3.77 -5.08 -2.70
C ALA A 419 -5.05 -5.18 -3.53
N VAL A 420 -5.72 -4.05 -3.75
CA VAL A 420 -6.94 -3.95 -4.55
C VAL A 420 -6.81 -2.84 -5.58
N SER A 421 -7.32 -3.04 -6.80
CA SER A 421 -7.43 -1.95 -7.77
C SER A 421 -8.37 -0.86 -7.23
N ALA A 422 -8.10 0.41 -7.53
CA ALA A 422 -8.89 1.54 -7.00
C ALA A 422 -10.38 1.48 -7.35
N ASP A 423 -10.75 0.72 -8.38
CA ASP A 423 -12.13 0.42 -8.78
C ASP A 423 -12.70 -0.85 -8.14
N GLY A 424 -11.95 -1.54 -7.27
CA GLY A 424 -12.37 -2.73 -6.55
C GLY A 424 -12.48 -4.01 -7.37
N ARG A 425 -12.07 -4.01 -8.66
CA ARG A 425 -12.28 -5.15 -9.57
C ARG A 425 -11.32 -6.30 -9.35
N VAL A 426 -10.07 -5.99 -9.05
CA VAL A 426 -9.01 -6.99 -8.84
C VAL A 426 -8.48 -6.85 -7.44
N ARG A 427 -8.43 -7.96 -6.72
CA ARG A 427 -7.92 -8.04 -5.36
C ARG A 427 -6.92 -9.18 -5.26
N GLN A 428 -5.77 -8.90 -4.70
CA GLN A 428 -4.70 -9.87 -4.45
C GLN A 428 -4.35 -9.89 -2.96
N ARG A 429 -4.33 -11.07 -2.35
CA ARG A 429 -3.72 -11.27 -1.04
C ARG A 429 -2.21 -11.23 -1.18
N LEU A 430 -1.54 -10.44 -0.36
CA LEU A 430 -0.08 -10.42 -0.32
C LEU A 430 0.44 -11.58 0.53
N VAL A 431 1.51 -12.23 0.06
CA VAL A 431 2.25 -13.23 0.83
C VAL A 431 3.29 -12.48 1.66
N LEU A 432 3.10 -12.46 2.97
CA LEU A 432 3.94 -11.71 3.90
C LEU A 432 4.46 -12.64 5.01
N ALA A 433 5.40 -12.11 5.81
CA ALA A 433 5.98 -12.83 6.93
C ALA A 433 4.93 -13.31 7.95
N ASP A 434 5.30 -14.28 8.78
CA ASP A 434 4.44 -14.85 9.82
C ASP A 434 3.92 -13.82 10.83
N GLY A 435 2.70 -14.05 11.32
CA GLY A 435 2.02 -13.23 12.31
C GLY A 435 0.83 -12.45 11.74
N ASP A 436 0.16 -11.69 12.60
CA ASP A 436 -0.87 -10.74 12.20
C ASP A 436 -0.23 -9.54 11.51
N VAL A 437 -0.69 -9.19 10.33
CA VAL A 437 -0.16 -8.07 9.55
C VAL A 437 -1.17 -6.94 9.54
N ARG A 438 -0.73 -5.73 9.88
CA ARG A 438 -1.57 -4.54 10.08
C ARG A 438 -0.88 -3.27 9.60
N GLU A 439 -1.62 -2.14 9.62
CA GLU A 439 -1.11 -0.79 9.40
C GLU A 439 -0.27 -0.65 8.12
N PRO A 440 -0.77 -1.05 6.95
CA PRO A 440 0.00 -0.89 5.72
C PRO A 440 0.15 0.57 5.32
N SER A 441 1.30 0.89 4.73
CA SER A 441 1.59 2.19 4.13
C SER A 441 2.32 1.97 2.81
N TRP A 442 1.75 2.42 1.71
CA TRP A 442 2.40 2.36 0.40
C TRP A 442 3.42 3.48 0.27
N GLY A 443 4.63 3.15 -0.11
CA GLY A 443 5.70 4.11 -0.29
C GLY A 443 5.61 4.90 -1.61
N PRO A 444 6.39 5.97 -1.74
CA PRO A 444 6.46 6.77 -2.96
C PRO A 444 7.18 6.02 -4.07
N PHE A 445 7.15 6.60 -5.28
CA PHE A 445 7.96 6.12 -6.38
C PHE A 445 9.45 6.09 -6.03
N ARG A 446 10.12 5.01 -6.42
CA ARG A 446 11.59 4.99 -6.42
C ARG A 446 12.13 5.92 -7.52
N GLN A 447 13.29 6.50 -7.30
CA GLN A 447 14.01 7.24 -8.34
C GLN A 447 14.51 6.25 -9.39
N ARG A 448 14.22 6.51 -10.65
CA ARG A 448 14.72 5.77 -11.83
C ARG A 448 16.17 6.14 -12.10
#